data_b14a94ef1b7a159fc31b750e597db756
#
_entry.id   b14a94ef1b7a159fc31b750e597db756
#
_cell.length_a   1.000
_cell.length_b   1.000
_cell.length_c   1.000
_cell.angle_alpha   90.00
_cell.angle_beta   90.00
_cell.angle_gamma   90.00
#
_symmetry.space_group_name_H-M   'P 1'
#
loop_
_entity.id
_entity.type
_entity.pdbx_description
1 polymer ?
#
loop_
_entity_poly.entity_id
_entity_poly.type
_entity_poly.pdbx_seq_one_letter_code
_entity_poly.pdbx_strand_id
1 'polypeptide(L)'
;AAIACAAAAPNALTLPDELAEAEAFALGYQAYVVGAVYARSQILMEKDTNPDAPLNAPLNTFNVYPGLATPGAAIDFTPNNDTVYGLAWLDLSQGPVLMTIPEVTDRYYTIQATDLALNTFAYVGSRVRSKAGTYAYLPPGWKGELPAGVTPLQSTTNGVFLQARTLVKPE
;
A
#
# COMPACT_ATOMS: atom_id res chain seq x y z
N ALA A 1 59.68 -34.19 20.60
CA ALA A 1 58.64 -34.46 19.66
C ALA A 1 57.44 -33.55 20.03
N ALA A 2 57.13 -32.59 19.17
CA ALA A 2 55.96 -31.74 19.33
C ALA A 2 54.83 -32.37 18.54
N ILE A 3 53.72 -32.66 19.22
CA ILE A 3 52.48 -33.10 18.58
C ILE A 3 51.71 -31.87 18.17
N ALA A 4 51.64 -31.56 16.88
CA ALA A 4 50.80 -30.52 16.35
C ALA A 4 49.39 -31.09 16.16
N CYS A 5 48.41 -30.61 16.96
CA CYS A 5 47.01 -30.81 16.66
C CYS A 5 46.62 -29.81 15.59
N ALA A 6 46.44 -30.26 14.35
CA ALA A 6 45.76 -29.49 13.34
C ALA A 6 44.23 -29.62 13.56
N ALA A 7 43.58 -28.52 13.93
CA ALA A 7 42.13 -28.45 13.91
C ALA A 7 41.68 -28.54 12.44
N ALA A 8 40.99 -29.62 12.10
CA ALA A 8 40.30 -29.70 10.83
C ALA A 8 39.25 -28.59 10.80
N ALA A 9 39.26 -27.77 9.75
CA ALA A 9 38.17 -26.84 9.50
C ALA A 9 36.85 -27.64 9.46
N PRO A 10 35.74 -27.12 10.03
CA PRO A 10 34.48 -27.81 9.93
C PRO A 10 34.16 -28.00 8.46
N ASN A 11 34.02 -29.25 8.02
CA ASN A 11 33.49 -29.54 6.70
C ASN A 11 32.13 -28.88 6.61
N ALA A 12 32.03 -27.84 5.83
CA ALA A 12 30.73 -27.34 5.42
C ALA A 12 30.00 -28.53 4.77
N LEU A 13 28.90 -28.95 5.35
CA LEU A 13 28.03 -29.96 4.75
C LEU A 13 27.56 -29.42 3.40
N THR A 14 28.14 -29.92 2.32
CA THR A 14 27.64 -29.64 0.99
C THR A 14 26.40 -30.51 0.79
N LEU A 15 25.27 -29.84 0.55
CA LEU A 15 24.05 -30.54 0.17
C LEU A 15 24.27 -31.25 -1.19
N PRO A 16 23.71 -32.44 -1.39
CA PRO A 16 23.66 -33.05 -2.73
C PRO A 16 23.06 -32.03 -3.73
N ASP A 17 23.55 -31.96 -4.95
CA ASP A 17 23.13 -31.01 -5.97
C ASP A 17 21.60 -30.98 -6.17
N GLU A 18 20.95 -32.12 -6.19
CA GLU A 18 19.49 -32.23 -6.29
C GLU A 18 18.75 -31.57 -5.11
N LEU A 19 19.29 -31.68 -3.90
CA LEU A 19 18.70 -31.06 -2.72
C LEU A 19 18.91 -29.54 -2.72
N ALA A 20 20.08 -29.07 -3.17
CA ALA A 20 20.38 -27.66 -3.33
C ALA A 20 19.48 -27.03 -4.41
N GLU A 21 19.23 -27.72 -5.50
CA GLU A 21 18.31 -27.29 -6.57
C GLU A 21 16.86 -27.18 -6.05
N ALA A 22 16.40 -28.19 -5.31
CA ALA A 22 15.06 -28.19 -4.72
C ALA A 22 14.88 -27.05 -3.70
N GLU A 23 15.91 -26.80 -2.88
CA GLU A 23 15.91 -25.66 -1.94
C GLU A 23 15.88 -24.32 -2.67
N ALA A 24 16.71 -24.15 -3.69
CA ALA A 24 16.74 -22.95 -4.51
C ALA A 24 15.39 -22.69 -5.21
N PHE A 25 14.75 -23.75 -5.73
CA PHE A 25 13.42 -23.65 -6.31
C PHE A 25 12.38 -23.21 -5.27
N ALA A 26 12.38 -23.83 -4.10
CA ALA A 26 11.43 -23.48 -3.03
C ALA A 26 11.59 -22.05 -2.54
N LEU A 27 12.83 -21.58 -2.36
CA LEU A 27 13.14 -20.20 -2.00
C LEU A 27 12.76 -19.22 -3.12
N GLY A 28 13.05 -19.54 -4.37
CA GLY A 28 12.68 -18.75 -5.53
C GLY A 28 11.16 -18.62 -5.67
N TYR A 29 10.42 -19.68 -5.47
CA TYR A 29 8.97 -19.67 -5.48
C TYR A 29 8.39 -18.77 -4.36
N GLN A 30 8.89 -18.89 -3.13
CA GLN A 30 8.47 -18.04 -2.02
C GLN A 30 8.79 -16.56 -2.28
N ALA A 31 10.00 -16.28 -2.77
CA ALA A 31 10.40 -14.92 -3.13
C ALA A 31 9.51 -14.33 -4.23
N TYR A 32 9.13 -15.14 -5.22
CA TYR A 32 8.20 -14.73 -6.27
C TYR A 32 6.82 -14.39 -5.71
N VAL A 33 6.24 -15.28 -4.90
CA VAL A 33 4.89 -15.07 -4.33
C VAL A 33 4.83 -13.80 -3.48
N VAL A 34 5.83 -13.57 -2.64
CA VAL A 34 5.90 -12.36 -1.81
C VAL A 34 6.23 -11.13 -2.66
N GLY A 35 7.23 -11.21 -3.53
CA GLY A 35 7.70 -10.10 -4.34
C GLY A 35 6.70 -9.62 -5.39
N ALA A 36 5.87 -10.54 -5.92
CA ALA A 36 4.90 -10.22 -6.97
C ALA A 36 3.88 -9.17 -6.51
N VAL A 37 3.48 -9.17 -5.24
CA VAL A 37 2.54 -8.18 -4.69
C VAL A 37 3.16 -6.79 -4.68
N TYR A 38 4.41 -6.68 -4.20
CA TYR A 38 5.14 -5.41 -4.20
C TYR A 38 5.40 -4.89 -5.61
N ALA A 39 5.83 -5.77 -6.52
CA ALA A 39 6.04 -5.42 -7.92
C ALA A 39 4.75 -4.93 -8.58
N ARG A 40 3.62 -5.60 -8.32
CA ARG A 40 2.32 -5.18 -8.85
C ARG A 40 1.90 -3.81 -8.30
N SER A 41 2.08 -3.57 -7.02
CA SER A 41 1.78 -2.27 -6.39
C SER A 41 2.63 -1.15 -6.99
N GLN A 42 3.92 -1.41 -7.23
CA GLN A 42 4.82 -0.45 -7.85
C GLN A 42 4.40 -0.12 -9.30
N ILE A 43 4.08 -1.14 -10.11
CA ILE A 43 3.61 -0.98 -11.49
C ILE A 43 2.31 -0.16 -11.52
N LEU A 44 1.37 -0.42 -10.60
CA LEU A 44 0.13 0.35 -10.50
C LEU A 44 0.39 1.79 -10.10
N MET A 45 1.27 2.03 -9.13
CA MET A 45 1.65 3.37 -8.72
C MET A 45 2.25 4.16 -9.90
N GLU A 46 3.18 3.58 -10.63
CA GLU A 46 3.80 4.20 -11.82
C GLU A 46 2.77 4.49 -12.92
N LYS A 47 1.85 3.56 -13.17
CA LYS A 47 0.76 3.74 -14.13
C LYS A 47 -0.19 4.88 -13.73
N ASP A 48 -0.64 4.87 -12.48
CA ASP A 48 -1.66 5.81 -11.98
C ASP A 48 -1.11 7.22 -11.74
N THR A 49 0.21 7.36 -11.65
CA THR A 49 0.89 8.66 -11.48
C THR A 49 1.57 9.15 -12.76
N ASN A 50 1.53 8.37 -13.85
CA ASN A 50 2.07 8.78 -15.13
C ASN A 50 1.23 9.92 -15.73
N PRO A 51 1.82 11.10 -15.99
CA PRO A 51 1.07 12.24 -16.52
C PRO A 51 0.45 12.00 -17.91
N ASP A 52 0.99 11.04 -18.68
CA ASP A 52 0.48 10.68 -19.99
C ASP A 52 -0.68 9.66 -19.95
N ALA A 53 -0.98 9.09 -18.78
CA ALA A 53 -2.07 8.14 -18.63
C ALA A 53 -3.42 8.86 -18.46
N PRO A 54 -4.50 8.35 -19.05
CA PRO A 54 -5.83 8.84 -18.74
C PRO A 54 -6.15 8.54 -17.26
N LEU A 55 -6.78 9.48 -16.58
CA LEU A 55 -7.14 9.35 -15.15
C LEU A 55 -5.92 9.14 -14.24
N ASN A 56 -4.90 9.97 -14.40
CA ASN A 56 -3.75 10.02 -13.50
C ASN A 56 -3.88 11.14 -12.46
N ALA A 57 -3.09 11.05 -11.39
CA ALA A 57 -2.82 12.16 -10.48
C ALA A 57 -1.38 12.06 -9.96
N PRO A 58 -0.72 13.20 -9.69
CA PRO A 58 0.59 13.18 -9.03
C PRO A 58 0.53 12.46 -7.69
N LEU A 59 1.70 11.98 -7.21
CA LEU A 59 1.83 11.48 -5.84
C LEU A 59 1.24 12.49 -4.82
N ASN A 60 0.67 11.97 -3.74
CA ASN A 60 0.05 12.74 -2.67
C ASN A 60 -1.19 13.55 -3.11
N THR A 61 -1.82 13.18 -4.22
CA THR A 61 -3.00 13.86 -4.76
C THR A 61 -4.07 12.81 -5.12
N PHE A 62 -5.34 13.11 -4.81
CA PHE A 62 -6.44 12.28 -5.23
C PHE A 62 -6.79 12.52 -6.70
N ASN A 63 -6.87 11.43 -7.46
CA ASN A 63 -7.62 11.35 -8.69
C ASN A 63 -9.06 10.97 -8.36
N VAL A 64 -10.01 11.83 -8.66
CA VAL A 64 -11.44 11.57 -8.41
C VAL A 64 -12.13 11.22 -9.73
N TYR A 65 -12.75 10.06 -9.76
CA TYR A 65 -13.52 9.63 -10.94
C TYR A 65 -14.76 10.49 -11.07
N PRO A 66 -15.08 10.97 -12.28
CA PRO A 66 -16.13 11.99 -12.46
C PRO A 66 -17.57 11.46 -12.31
N GLY A 67 -17.75 10.15 -12.12
CA GLY A 67 -19.07 9.54 -12.02
C GLY A 67 -19.04 8.09 -11.60
N LEU A 68 -20.21 7.47 -11.63
CA LEU A 68 -20.36 6.05 -11.35
C LEU A 68 -19.75 5.21 -12.48
N ALA A 69 -19.27 4.02 -12.14
CA ALA A 69 -18.79 3.08 -13.13
C ALA A 69 -19.93 2.62 -14.05
N THR A 70 -19.66 2.59 -15.35
CA THR A 70 -20.57 2.13 -16.38
C THR A 70 -20.04 0.86 -17.05
N PRO A 71 -20.90 0.05 -17.70
CA PRO A 71 -20.42 -1.07 -18.49
C PRO A 71 -19.40 -0.61 -19.54
N GLY A 72 -18.24 -1.29 -19.59
CA GLY A 72 -17.15 -0.92 -20.50
C GLY A 72 -16.20 0.16 -19.97
N ALA A 73 -16.38 0.67 -18.73
CA ALA A 73 -15.39 1.51 -18.09
C ALA A 73 -14.06 0.74 -17.96
N ALA A 74 -12.98 1.34 -18.46
CA ALA A 74 -11.64 0.76 -18.42
C ALA A 74 -11.04 0.90 -17.00
N ILE A 75 -11.57 0.14 -16.06
CA ILE A 75 -11.08 0.05 -14.69
C ILE A 75 -10.54 -1.36 -14.48
N ASP A 76 -9.35 -1.47 -13.93
CA ASP A 76 -8.63 -2.76 -13.74
C ASP A 76 -9.32 -3.73 -12.77
N PHE A 77 -10.39 -3.30 -12.10
CA PHE A 77 -11.17 -4.11 -11.15
C PHE A 77 -12.65 -4.09 -11.54
N THR A 78 -13.43 -4.96 -10.94
CA THR A 78 -14.89 -4.91 -11.01
C THR A 78 -15.41 -3.82 -10.05
N PRO A 79 -15.60 -2.58 -10.52
CA PRO A 79 -16.09 -1.50 -9.66
C PRO A 79 -17.56 -1.71 -9.34
N ASN A 80 -18.01 -1.21 -8.17
CA ASN A 80 -19.44 -1.06 -7.91
C ASN A 80 -19.98 0.16 -8.67
N ASN A 81 -21.29 0.26 -8.77
CA ASN A 81 -22.00 1.37 -9.41
C ASN A 81 -22.81 2.23 -8.42
N ASP A 82 -22.52 2.14 -7.13
CA ASP A 82 -23.20 2.88 -6.06
C ASP A 82 -22.35 4.02 -5.52
N THR A 83 -21.04 3.93 -5.68
CA THR A 83 -20.08 4.90 -5.14
C THR A 83 -19.19 5.49 -6.21
N VAL A 84 -18.87 6.77 -6.05
CA VAL A 84 -17.77 7.42 -6.77
C VAL A 84 -16.45 7.06 -6.11
N TYR A 85 -15.45 6.78 -6.92
CA TYR A 85 -14.09 6.45 -6.47
C TYR A 85 -13.18 7.67 -6.47
N GLY A 86 -12.31 7.73 -5.47
CA GLY A 86 -11.11 8.56 -5.46
C GLY A 86 -9.91 7.69 -5.15
N LEU A 87 -8.86 7.78 -5.95
CA LEU A 87 -7.64 7.01 -5.78
C LEU A 87 -6.46 7.95 -5.56
N ALA A 88 -5.56 7.59 -4.66
CA ALA A 88 -4.31 8.33 -4.47
C ALA A 88 -3.17 7.38 -4.12
N TRP A 89 -1.99 7.69 -4.63
CA TRP A 89 -0.75 7.09 -4.19
C TRP A 89 0.02 8.10 -3.35
N LEU A 90 0.38 7.72 -2.12
CA LEU A 90 1.20 8.55 -1.24
C LEU A 90 2.64 8.07 -1.27
N ASP A 91 3.55 9.03 -1.27
CA ASP A 91 4.96 8.82 -0.98
C ASP A 91 5.31 9.43 0.38
N LEU A 92 5.59 8.58 1.36
CA LEU A 92 5.95 8.96 2.72
C LEU A 92 7.47 9.04 2.92
N SER A 93 8.28 8.90 1.87
CA SER A 93 9.75 8.87 1.99
C SER A 93 10.35 10.18 2.52
N GLN A 94 9.64 11.29 2.31
CA GLN A 94 10.04 12.62 2.78
C GLN A 94 9.40 13.01 4.13
N GLY A 95 8.55 12.16 4.68
CA GLY A 95 7.87 12.41 5.94
C GLY A 95 6.36 12.15 5.89
N PRO A 96 5.62 12.53 6.94
CA PRO A 96 4.19 12.37 7.02
C PRO A 96 3.43 13.11 5.92
N VAL A 97 2.39 12.46 5.37
CA VAL A 97 1.42 13.10 4.48
C VAL A 97 0.13 13.35 5.25
N LEU A 98 -0.36 14.58 5.20
CA LEU A 98 -1.57 15.01 5.90
C LEU A 98 -2.78 14.97 4.96
N MET A 99 -3.88 14.42 5.45
CA MET A 99 -5.17 14.40 4.78
C MET A 99 -6.22 15.02 5.69
N THR A 100 -6.89 16.05 5.23
CA THR A 100 -7.99 16.68 5.98
C THR A 100 -9.33 16.23 5.44
N ILE A 101 -10.20 15.75 6.33
CA ILE A 101 -11.55 15.30 6.05
C ILE A 101 -12.56 16.32 6.62
N PRO A 102 -13.45 16.85 5.78
CA PRO A 102 -14.55 17.68 6.26
C PRO A 102 -15.58 16.86 7.03
N GLU A 103 -16.50 17.51 7.70
CA GLU A 103 -17.65 16.85 8.27
C GLU A 103 -18.59 16.36 7.15
N VAL A 104 -18.89 15.06 7.17
CA VAL A 104 -19.79 14.40 6.22
C VAL A 104 -20.87 13.69 7.00
N THR A 105 -22.08 14.24 7.02
CA THR A 105 -23.22 13.72 7.81
C THR A 105 -24.32 13.12 6.95
N ASP A 106 -24.31 13.43 5.65
CA ASP A 106 -25.43 13.18 4.73
C ASP A 106 -25.29 11.90 3.92
N ARG A 107 -24.11 11.27 3.88
CA ARG A 107 -23.85 10.06 3.08
C ARG A 107 -22.76 9.19 3.65
N TYR A 108 -22.73 7.93 3.22
CA TYR A 108 -21.64 7.02 3.52
C TYR A 108 -20.40 7.38 2.70
N TYR A 109 -19.26 7.38 3.34
CA TYR A 109 -17.95 7.42 2.69
C TYR A 109 -16.94 6.57 3.44
N THR A 110 -15.92 6.12 2.76
CA THR A 110 -14.78 5.42 3.35
C THR A 110 -13.51 5.68 2.55
N ILE A 111 -12.40 5.80 3.23
CA ILE A 111 -11.07 5.85 2.65
C ILE A 111 -10.29 4.70 3.27
N GLN A 112 -9.95 3.73 2.44
CA GLN A 112 -9.12 2.59 2.80
C GLN A 112 -7.68 2.93 2.50
N ALA A 113 -6.77 2.66 3.44
CA ALA A 113 -5.33 2.79 3.25
C ALA A 113 -4.67 1.43 3.27
N THR A 114 -3.91 1.12 2.22
CA THR A 114 -3.13 -0.10 2.10
C THR A 114 -1.65 0.21 1.89
N ASP A 115 -0.80 -0.64 2.44
CA ASP A 115 0.63 -0.62 2.18
C ASP A 115 0.97 -1.27 0.82
N LEU A 116 2.26 -1.28 0.42
CA LEU A 116 2.69 -1.89 -0.85
C LEU A 116 2.53 -3.42 -0.88
N ALA A 117 2.34 -4.06 0.27
CA ALA A 117 1.98 -5.47 0.35
C ALA A 117 0.47 -5.71 0.28
N LEU A 118 -0.33 -4.66 0.02
CA LEU A 118 -1.79 -4.64 -0.01
C LEU A 118 -2.45 -4.98 1.33
N ASN A 119 -1.73 -4.87 2.44
CA ASN A 119 -2.34 -4.97 3.75
C ASN A 119 -3.09 -3.68 4.08
N THR A 120 -4.35 -3.79 4.42
CA THR A 120 -5.12 -2.64 4.91
C THR A 120 -4.70 -2.34 6.35
N PHE A 121 -4.12 -1.18 6.58
CA PHE A 121 -3.68 -0.76 7.91
C PHE A 121 -4.57 0.33 8.53
N ALA A 122 -5.35 1.04 7.73
CA ALA A 122 -6.24 2.08 8.24
C ALA A 122 -7.51 2.25 7.40
N TYR A 123 -8.56 2.72 8.06
CA TYR A 123 -9.76 3.25 7.43
C TYR A 123 -10.06 4.63 8.02
N VAL A 124 -10.55 5.55 7.17
CA VAL A 124 -11.15 6.81 7.58
C VAL A 124 -12.55 6.89 6.97
N GLY A 125 -13.54 7.30 7.74
CA GLY A 125 -14.91 7.46 7.25
C GLY A 125 -15.98 6.79 8.10
N SER A 126 -17.14 6.59 7.49
CA SER A 126 -18.35 6.10 8.15
C SER A 126 -18.18 4.72 8.79
N ARG A 127 -17.41 3.83 8.14
CA ARG A 127 -17.14 2.46 8.61
C ARG A 127 -16.57 2.42 10.04
N VAL A 128 -15.67 3.35 10.36
CA VAL A 128 -15.00 3.44 11.66
C VAL A 128 -15.42 4.67 12.46
N ARG A 129 -16.50 5.34 12.03
CA ARG A 129 -17.05 6.52 12.66
C ARG A 129 -16.02 7.62 12.88
N SER A 130 -15.17 7.85 11.86
CA SER A 130 -14.17 8.90 11.88
C SER A 130 -14.82 10.26 12.04
N LYS A 131 -14.17 11.12 12.82
CA LYS A 131 -14.56 12.54 12.93
C LYS A 131 -13.93 13.34 11.81
N ALA A 132 -14.53 14.49 11.49
CA ALA A 132 -13.87 15.51 10.70
C ALA A 132 -12.55 15.92 11.37
N GLY A 133 -11.54 16.24 10.58
CA GLY A 133 -10.22 16.58 11.09
C GLY A 133 -9.08 16.16 10.19
N THR A 134 -7.88 16.28 10.71
CA THR A 134 -6.64 15.93 9.97
C THR A 134 -6.09 14.61 10.42
N TYR A 135 -5.76 13.77 9.46
CA TYR A 135 -5.14 12.46 9.61
C TYR A 135 -3.74 12.52 9.00
N ALA A 136 -2.74 11.98 9.70
CA ALA A 136 -1.36 11.93 9.24
C ALA A 136 -0.99 10.48 8.89
N TYR A 137 -0.70 10.20 7.63
CA TYR A 137 -0.08 8.95 7.23
C TYR A 137 1.41 9.02 7.53
N LEU A 138 1.91 8.12 8.38
CA LEU A 138 3.26 8.14 8.91
C LEU A 138 4.13 7.09 8.22
N PRO A 139 5.38 7.43 7.82
CA PRO A 139 6.31 6.45 7.27
C PRO A 139 6.76 5.43 8.33
N PRO A 140 7.29 4.28 7.92
CA PRO A 140 7.81 3.27 8.84
C PRO A 140 8.82 3.87 9.83
N GLY A 141 8.61 3.56 11.11
CA GLY A 141 9.55 3.96 12.17
C GLY A 141 9.59 5.45 12.50
N TRP A 142 8.67 6.25 11.99
CA TRP A 142 8.61 7.69 12.28
C TRP A 142 8.51 7.97 13.78
N LYS A 143 9.30 8.94 14.28
CA LYS A 143 9.43 9.29 15.71
C LYS A 143 9.19 10.78 15.99
N GLY A 144 8.79 11.56 14.98
CA GLY A 144 8.51 12.98 15.15
C GLY A 144 7.27 13.26 15.98
N GLU A 145 6.97 14.53 16.18
CA GLU A 145 5.77 15.00 16.86
C GLU A 145 4.75 15.52 15.84
N LEU A 146 3.50 15.20 16.06
CA LEU A 146 2.39 15.74 15.27
C LEU A 146 1.76 16.94 15.97
N PRO A 147 1.23 17.91 15.21
CA PRO A 147 0.43 18.99 15.78
C PRO A 147 -0.76 18.43 16.59
N ALA A 148 -1.18 19.19 17.59
CA ALA A 148 -2.34 18.80 18.41
C ALA A 148 -3.60 18.62 17.54
N GLY A 149 -4.34 17.55 17.80
CA GLY A 149 -5.58 17.23 17.07
C GLY A 149 -5.39 16.46 15.76
N VAL A 150 -4.17 16.18 15.35
CA VAL A 150 -3.89 15.31 14.18
C VAL A 150 -3.91 13.86 14.60
N THR A 151 -4.66 13.04 13.88
CA THR A 151 -4.77 11.59 14.13
C THR A 151 -3.70 10.82 13.36
N PRO A 152 -2.80 10.07 14.03
CA PRO A 152 -1.75 9.30 13.36
C PRO A 152 -2.31 8.01 12.75
N LEU A 153 -1.83 7.67 11.53
CA LEU A 153 -2.08 6.43 10.82
C LEU A 153 -0.72 5.86 10.38
N GLN A 154 -0.24 4.83 11.09
CA GLN A 154 1.09 4.27 10.89
C GLN A 154 1.11 3.31 9.71
N SER A 155 1.93 3.58 8.70
CA SER A 155 2.21 2.67 7.58
C SER A 155 3.41 1.78 7.87
N THR A 156 3.45 0.62 7.21
CA THR A 156 4.57 -0.33 7.20
C THR A 156 5.49 -0.12 5.99
N THR A 157 5.05 0.66 4.99
CA THR A 157 5.83 1.01 3.79
C THR A 157 5.76 2.50 3.51
N ASN A 158 6.74 3.05 2.76
CA ASN A 158 6.71 4.45 2.34
C ASN A 158 5.67 4.70 1.23
N GLY A 159 5.40 3.71 0.38
CA GLY A 159 4.30 3.81 -0.57
C GLY A 159 2.99 3.39 0.08
N VAL A 160 1.93 4.18 -0.11
CA VAL A 160 0.59 3.90 0.40
C VAL A 160 -0.43 4.12 -0.70
N PHE A 161 -1.34 3.18 -0.87
CA PHE A 161 -2.48 3.34 -1.76
C PHE A 161 -3.72 3.69 -0.96
N LEU A 162 -4.39 4.78 -1.34
CA LEU A 162 -5.66 5.21 -0.80
C LEU A 162 -6.79 4.94 -1.79
N GLN A 163 -7.82 4.25 -1.35
CA GLN A 163 -9.05 4.07 -2.10
C GLN A 163 -10.22 4.71 -1.35
N ALA A 164 -10.67 5.85 -1.84
CA ALA A 164 -11.87 6.51 -1.36
C ALA A 164 -13.10 6.01 -2.12
N ARG A 165 -14.20 5.84 -1.41
CA ARG A 165 -15.53 5.53 -1.95
C ARG A 165 -16.55 6.43 -1.27
N THR A 166 -17.35 7.12 -2.07
CA THR A 166 -18.42 8.00 -1.58
C THR A 166 -19.74 7.60 -2.20
N LEU A 167 -20.72 7.27 -1.37
CA LEU A 167 -22.04 6.86 -1.83
C LEU A 167 -22.73 8.01 -2.58
N VAL A 168 -23.20 7.71 -3.78
CA VAL A 168 -24.07 8.62 -4.55
C VAL A 168 -25.49 8.45 -4.05
N LYS A 169 -26.13 9.55 -3.70
CA LYS A 169 -27.57 9.53 -3.39
C LYS A 169 -28.34 9.58 -4.69
N PRO A 170 -29.43 8.80 -4.82
CA PRO A 170 -30.39 9.03 -5.87
C PRO A 170 -30.96 10.45 -5.75
N GLU A 171 -31.13 11.11 -6.87
CA GLU A 171 -31.85 12.38 -6.94
C GLU A 171 -33.34 12.17 -6.63
#